data_2e529598cafd7fdecfbb987fdf4fd204
#
_entry.id   2e529598cafd7fdecfbb987fdf4fd204
#
_cell.length_a   1.000
_cell.length_b   1.000
_cell.length_c   1.000
_cell.angle_alpha   90.00
_cell.angle_beta   90.00
_cell.angle_gamma   90.00
#
_symmetry.space_group_name_H-M   'P 1'
#
loop_
_entity.id
_entity.type
_entity.pdbx_description
1 polymer ?
#
loop_
_entity_poly.entity_id
_entity_poly.type
_entity_poly.pdbx_seq_one_letter_code
_entity_poly.pdbx_strand_id
1 'polypeptide(L)'
;LGVSKVTVHEHVKLLVAKGVLTQEPNRTRSLALAEDVVLPDEERSLSFPLVGRVAAGLPIEACAQSEQLDLEDLFGPRVGERHGTFALEVRGESMRDEGILDGDYVLVERRQIARNGERVVALIGEDEVTLKTYFKEPDGMIRLQPANPDFEPILVRECVIQGVVIGVMRRY
;
A
#
# COMPACT_ATOMS: atom_id res chain seq x y z
N LEU A 1 17.79 -20.14 21.22
CA LEU A 1 17.68 -19.02 22.15
C LEU A 1 18.30 -19.43 23.48
N GLY A 2 19.53 -18.92 23.80
CA GLY A 2 20.31 -19.26 25.01
C GLY A 2 19.91 -18.46 26.26
N VAL A 3 18.59 -18.37 26.54
CA VAL A 3 18.08 -17.58 27.69
C VAL A 3 17.71 -18.52 28.84
N SER A 4 18.10 -18.17 30.08
CA SER A 4 17.81 -18.99 31.24
C SER A 4 16.32 -18.96 31.62
N LYS A 5 15.80 -20.04 32.26
CA LYS A 5 14.41 -20.09 32.73
C LYS A 5 14.09 -18.95 33.72
N VAL A 6 15.05 -18.51 34.50
CA VAL A 6 14.89 -17.40 35.47
C VAL A 6 14.66 -16.09 34.71
N THR A 7 15.45 -15.82 33.70
CA THR A 7 15.33 -14.61 32.87
C THR A 7 13.99 -14.54 32.16
N VAL A 8 13.51 -15.66 31.63
CA VAL A 8 12.16 -15.73 30.99
C VAL A 8 11.07 -15.42 32.02
N HIS A 9 11.16 -15.96 33.22
CA HIS A 9 10.15 -15.74 34.27
C HIS A 9 10.12 -14.28 34.75
N GLU A 10 11.26 -13.62 34.86
CA GLU A 10 11.35 -12.21 35.20
C GLU A 10 10.76 -11.31 34.11
N HIS A 11 11.05 -11.60 32.85
CA HIS A 11 10.45 -10.86 31.72
C HIS A 11 8.94 -11.02 31.66
N VAL A 12 8.41 -12.23 31.87
CA VAL A 12 6.95 -12.47 31.94
C VAL A 12 6.29 -11.67 33.06
N LYS A 13 6.89 -11.67 34.28
CA LYS A 13 6.37 -10.85 35.37
C LYS A 13 6.36 -9.36 35.06
N LEU A 14 7.41 -8.87 34.41
CA LEU A 14 7.50 -7.47 34.00
C LEU A 14 6.45 -7.11 32.96
N LEU A 15 6.17 -8.00 31.99
CA LEU A 15 5.13 -7.79 30.98
C LEU A 15 3.72 -7.84 31.58
N VAL A 16 3.49 -8.71 32.55
CA VAL A 16 2.23 -8.74 33.32
C VAL A 16 2.07 -7.45 34.14
N ALA A 17 3.12 -7.00 34.81
CA ALA A 17 3.09 -5.76 35.59
C ALA A 17 2.87 -4.52 34.72
N LYS A 18 3.30 -4.54 33.46
CA LYS A 18 3.06 -3.48 32.47
C LYS A 18 1.71 -3.59 31.76
N GLY A 19 0.88 -4.60 32.07
CA GLY A 19 -0.41 -4.80 31.45
C GLY A 19 -0.35 -5.33 30.01
N VAL A 20 0.81 -5.81 29.54
CA VAL A 20 1.00 -6.39 28.21
C VAL A 20 0.52 -7.85 28.15
N LEU A 21 0.71 -8.57 29.26
CA LEU A 21 0.24 -9.94 29.42
C LEU A 21 -0.76 -10.02 30.58
N THR A 22 -1.75 -10.89 30.45
CA THR A 22 -2.66 -11.27 31.52
C THR A 22 -2.34 -12.69 31.96
N GLN A 23 -2.43 -12.93 33.29
CA GLN A 23 -2.24 -14.25 33.88
C GLN A 23 -3.33 -14.50 34.93
N GLU A 24 -4.10 -15.58 34.76
CA GLU A 24 -5.08 -15.99 35.78
C GLU A 24 -4.34 -16.55 37.01
N PRO A 25 -4.64 -16.07 38.23
CA PRO A 25 -4.06 -16.62 39.45
C PRO A 25 -4.47 -18.09 39.60
N ASN A 26 -3.49 -18.94 39.97
CA ASN A 26 -3.64 -20.39 40.21
C ASN A 26 -3.94 -21.28 38.98
N ARG A 27 -3.75 -20.80 37.76
CA ARG A 27 -3.83 -21.63 36.54
C ARG A 27 -2.46 -21.75 35.89
N THR A 28 -1.94 -22.95 35.78
CA THR A 28 -0.75 -23.24 34.96
C THR A 28 -1.11 -23.14 33.48
N ARG A 29 -0.40 -22.30 32.71
CA ARG A 29 -0.62 -22.04 31.27
C ARG A 29 -1.76 -21.06 30.94
N SER A 30 -1.99 -20.06 31.79
CA SER A 30 -2.98 -19.02 31.59
C SER A 30 -2.40 -17.69 31.09
N LEU A 31 -1.20 -17.70 30.49
CA LEU A 31 -0.60 -16.52 29.91
C LEU A 31 -1.32 -16.16 28.61
N ALA A 32 -1.89 -14.97 28.55
CA ALA A 32 -2.53 -14.43 27.34
C ALA A 32 -2.07 -12.97 27.14
N LEU A 33 -2.16 -12.47 25.92
CA LEU A 33 -2.04 -11.05 25.65
C LEU A 33 -3.23 -10.31 26.26
N ALA A 34 -3.00 -9.11 26.80
CA ALA A 34 -4.10 -8.25 27.21
C ALA A 34 -4.87 -7.79 25.95
N GLU A 35 -6.20 -7.64 26.07
CA GLU A 35 -7.10 -7.33 24.94
C GLU A 35 -6.74 -6.02 24.20
N ASP A 36 -6.08 -5.08 24.89
CA ASP A 36 -5.69 -3.77 24.33
C ASP A 36 -4.25 -3.75 23.78
N VAL A 37 -3.52 -4.86 23.82
CA VAL A 37 -2.13 -4.93 23.37
C VAL A 37 -2.05 -5.31 21.91
N VAL A 38 -1.72 -4.35 21.07
CA VAL A 38 -1.34 -4.57 19.67
C VAL A 38 0.15 -4.88 19.62
N LEU A 39 0.52 -6.09 19.18
CA LEU A 39 1.92 -6.45 18.96
C LEU A 39 2.47 -5.63 17.79
N PRO A 40 3.76 -5.23 17.84
CA PRO A 40 4.40 -4.50 16.73
C PRO A 40 4.38 -5.25 15.40
N ASP A 41 4.19 -6.57 15.44
CA ASP A 41 4.14 -7.46 14.29
C ASP A 41 2.72 -7.83 13.84
N GLU A 42 1.70 -7.47 14.59
CA GLU A 42 0.33 -7.45 14.09
C GLU A 42 0.22 -6.22 13.18
N GLU A 43 0.66 -6.38 11.94
CA GLU A 43 0.32 -5.48 10.87
C GLU A 43 -1.18 -5.28 10.94
N ARG A 44 -1.62 -4.04 11.12
CA ARG A 44 -3.02 -3.69 10.94
C ARG A 44 -3.33 -3.96 9.48
N SER A 45 -3.69 -5.20 9.19
CA SER A 45 -4.32 -5.55 7.93
C SER A 45 -5.49 -4.58 7.77
N LEU A 46 -5.38 -3.65 6.82
CA LEU A 46 -6.47 -2.73 6.50
C LEU A 46 -7.49 -3.56 5.72
N SER A 47 -8.30 -4.31 6.47
CA SER A 47 -9.40 -5.09 5.93
C SER A 47 -10.74 -4.40 6.20
N PHE A 48 -11.64 -4.49 5.23
CA PHE A 48 -12.97 -3.95 5.30
C PHE A 48 -14.00 -5.06 5.04
N PRO A 49 -15.14 -5.07 5.74
CA PRO A 49 -16.20 -6.02 5.39
C PRO A 49 -16.76 -5.68 4.00
N LEU A 50 -16.62 -6.62 3.07
CA LEU A 50 -17.24 -6.56 1.76
C LEU A 50 -18.69 -7.06 1.86
N VAL A 51 -19.63 -6.14 2.06
CA VAL A 51 -21.03 -6.47 2.35
C VAL A 51 -21.87 -6.72 1.10
N GLY A 52 -21.29 -6.61 -0.10
CA GLY A 52 -21.99 -6.90 -1.34
C GLY A 52 -21.49 -6.08 -2.52
N ARG A 53 -22.30 -6.08 -3.57
CA ARG A 53 -22.03 -5.35 -4.81
C ARG A 53 -23.15 -4.36 -5.08
N VAL A 54 -22.79 -3.21 -5.64
CA VAL A 54 -23.73 -2.16 -6.06
C VAL A 54 -23.53 -1.87 -7.54
N ALA A 55 -24.62 -1.74 -8.28
CA ALA A 55 -24.56 -1.32 -9.68
C ALA A 55 -24.40 0.19 -9.78
N ALA A 56 -23.47 0.64 -10.63
CA ALA A 56 -23.37 2.05 -11.02
C ALA A 56 -24.18 2.38 -12.29
N GLY A 57 -25.22 1.59 -12.56
CA GLY A 57 -26.11 1.71 -13.69
C GLY A 57 -27.50 1.19 -13.36
N LEU A 58 -27.99 0.21 -14.12
CA LEU A 58 -29.29 -0.44 -13.82
C LEU A 58 -29.18 -1.20 -12.49
N PRO A 59 -30.24 -1.13 -11.64
CA PRO A 59 -30.26 -1.84 -10.36
C PRO A 59 -30.03 -3.36 -10.54
N ILE A 60 -29.28 -3.94 -9.63
CA ILE A 60 -29.08 -5.40 -9.54
C ILE A 60 -29.65 -5.89 -8.22
N GLU A 61 -30.01 -7.17 -8.14
CA GLU A 61 -30.42 -7.79 -6.88
C GLU A 61 -29.30 -7.72 -5.85
N ALA A 62 -29.64 -7.30 -4.64
CA ALA A 62 -28.72 -7.25 -3.53
C ALA A 62 -28.38 -8.69 -3.07
N CYS A 63 -27.16 -9.12 -3.34
CA CYS A 63 -26.63 -10.37 -2.76
C CYS A 63 -25.81 -10.00 -1.53
N ALA A 64 -26.28 -10.41 -0.36
CA ALA A 64 -25.51 -10.28 0.86
C ALA A 64 -24.37 -11.30 0.81
N GLN A 65 -23.14 -10.82 0.64
CA GLN A 65 -21.92 -11.59 0.80
C GLN A 65 -21.17 -11.02 2.00
N SER A 66 -20.75 -11.90 2.90
CA SER A 66 -19.94 -11.52 4.06
C SER A 66 -18.50 -11.99 3.80
N GLU A 67 -17.78 -11.22 3.00
CA GLU A 67 -16.37 -11.43 2.73
C GLU A 67 -15.57 -10.31 3.40
N GLN A 68 -14.30 -10.55 3.67
CA GLN A 68 -13.35 -9.51 4.08
C GLN A 68 -12.59 -9.07 2.84
N LEU A 69 -12.54 -7.76 2.59
CA LEU A 69 -11.67 -7.17 1.59
C LEU A 69 -10.39 -6.74 2.30
N ASP A 70 -9.33 -7.48 2.08
CA ASP A 70 -8.00 -7.13 2.55
C ASP A 70 -7.24 -6.36 1.46
N LEU A 71 -6.50 -5.33 1.84
CA LEU A 71 -5.69 -4.59 0.88
C LEU A 71 -4.56 -5.45 0.29
N GLU A 72 -4.06 -6.43 1.04
CA GLU A 72 -3.08 -7.38 0.50
C GLU A 72 -3.67 -8.27 -0.58
N ASP A 73 -4.93 -8.70 -0.43
CA ASP A 73 -5.63 -9.50 -1.45
C ASP A 73 -5.88 -8.67 -2.71
N LEU A 74 -6.17 -7.37 -2.55
CA LEU A 74 -6.49 -6.47 -3.66
C LEU A 74 -5.25 -6.01 -4.44
N PHE A 75 -4.17 -5.67 -3.74
CA PHE A 75 -2.95 -5.07 -4.31
C PHE A 75 -1.74 -6.00 -4.28
N GLY A 76 -1.90 -7.22 -3.75
CA GLY A 76 -0.88 -8.23 -3.61
C GLY A 76 -0.11 -8.15 -2.28
N PRO A 77 0.64 -9.20 -1.94
CA PRO A 77 1.28 -9.38 -0.62
C PRO A 77 2.45 -8.41 -0.37
N ARG A 78 2.67 -7.47 -1.27
CA ARG A 78 3.73 -6.44 -1.16
C ARG A 78 3.20 -5.06 -0.78
N VAL A 79 1.95 -4.96 -0.37
CA VAL A 79 1.38 -3.72 0.15
C VAL A 79 1.85 -3.53 1.60
N GLY A 80 2.42 -2.36 1.88
CA GLY A 80 2.90 -2.01 3.20
C GLY A 80 4.36 -1.54 3.20
N GLU A 81 4.73 -0.87 4.26
CA GLU A 81 6.04 -0.23 4.40
C GLU A 81 7.21 -1.23 4.32
N ARG A 82 7.03 -2.44 4.88
CA ARG A 82 8.04 -3.52 4.84
C ARG A 82 8.36 -4.00 3.44
N HIS A 83 7.44 -3.88 2.52
CA HIS A 83 7.61 -4.31 1.13
C HIS A 83 7.96 -3.16 0.18
N GLY A 84 8.17 -1.95 0.73
CA GLY A 84 8.56 -0.79 -0.04
C GLY A 84 7.42 -0.16 -0.85
N THR A 85 6.17 -0.38 -0.45
CA THR A 85 5.02 0.37 -0.97
C THR A 85 4.89 1.70 -0.24
N PHE A 86 4.62 2.76 -0.96
CA PHE A 86 4.38 4.09 -0.41
C PHE A 86 3.24 4.78 -1.14
N ALA A 87 2.69 5.82 -0.55
CA ALA A 87 1.65 6.63 -1.16
C ALA A 87 2.17 8.01 -1.51
N LEU A 88 1.65 8.58 -2.61
CA LEU A 88 1.88 9.96 -3.02
C LEU A 88 0.54 10.63 -3.31
N GLU A 89 0.42 11.90 -2.92
CA GLU A 89 -0.69 12.76 -3.32
C GLU A 89 -0.43 13.30 -4.73
N VAL A 90 -1.41 13.16 -5.61
CA VAL A 90 -1.35 13.63 -7.00
C VAL A 90 -1.63 15.13 -7.05
N ARG A 91 -0.82 15.86 -7.80
CA ARG A 91 -1.04 17.27 -8.11
C ARG A 91 -1.10 17.48 -9.62
N GLY A 92 -2.16 18.14 -10.06
CA GLY A 92 -2.42 18.43 -11.47
C GLY A 92 -3.20 17.34 -12.21
N GLU A 93 -3.49 17.59 -13.47
CA GLU A 93 -4.47 16.84 -14.26
C GLU A 93 -3.84 16.04 -15.41
N SER A 94 -2.54 15.86 -15.43
CA SER A 94 -1.85 15.24 -16.56
C SER A 94 -2.20 13.76 -16.81
N MET A 95 -2.89 13.10 -15.85
CA MET A 95 -3.31 11.70 -15.90
C MET A 95 -4.83 11.53 -15.81
N ARG A 96 -5.58 12.59 -16.07
CA ARG A 96 -7.05 12.66 -15.94
C ARG A 96 -7.77 11.59 -16.74
N ASP A 97 -7.37 11.34 -17.98
CA ASP A 97 -8.06 10.42 -18.88
C ASP A 97 -7.83 8.93 -18.52
N GLU A 98 -6.90 8.66 -17.62
CA GLU A 98 -6.72 7.36 -16.94
C GLU A 98 -7.40 7.31 -15.57
N GLY A 99 -8.20 8.31 -15.21
CA GLY A 99 -8.97 8.37 -13.98
C GLY A 99 -8.18 8.77 -12.75
N ILE A 100 -6.93 9.25 -12.92
CA ILE A 100 -6.10 9.78 -11.83
C ILE A 100 -6.23 11.30 -11.84
N LEU A 101 -6.83 11.85 -10.79
CA LEU A 101 -7.19 13.27 -10.68
C LEU A 101 -6.34 13.99 -9.65
N ASP A 102 -6.36 15.32 -9.70
CA ASP A 102 -5.77 16.18 -8.69
C ASP A 102 -6.36 15.87 -7.29
N GLY A 103 -5.50 15.73 -6.28
CA GLY A 103 -5.89 15.37 -4.92
C GLY A 103 -6.07 13.86 -4.65
N ASP A 104 -5.94 13.01 -5.66
CA ASP A 104 -5.90 11.55 -5.45
C ASP A 104 -4.63 11.12 -4.70
N TYR A 105 -4.70 9.95 -4.08
CA TYR A 105 -3.54 9.26 -3.56
C TYR A 105 -3.25 8.03 -4.42
N VAL A 106 -2.02 7.93 -4.92
CA VAL A 106 -1.57 6.74 -5.65
C VAL A 106 -0.74 5.86 -4.72
N LEU A 107 -1.03 4.56 -4.75
CA LEU A 107 -0.19 3.53 -4.13
C LEU A 107 0.90 3.14 -5.12
N VAL A 108 2.14 3.17 -4.68
CA VAL A 108 3.33 2.98 -5.53
C VAL A 108 4.18 1.85 -4.96
N GLU A 109 4.37 0.80 -5.76
CA GLU A 109 5.36 -0.25 -5.47
C GLU A 109 6.75 0.29 -5.80
N ARG A 110 7.67 0.27 -4.84
CA ARG A 110 9.07 0.69 -5.06
C ARG A 110 9.77 -0.30 -5.98
N ARG A 111 9.97 0.11 -7.21
CA ARG A 111 10.57 -0.70 -8.27
C ARG A 111 11.33 0.22 -9.23
N GLN A 112 12.58 -0.11 -9.53
CA GLN A 112 13.44 0.70 -10.41
C GLN A 112 13.31 0.38 -11.90
N ILE A 113 12.54 -0.66 -12.24
CA ILE A 113 12.33 -1.11 -13.61
C ILE A 113 10.85 -1.06 -13.92
N ALA A 114 10.50 -0.45 -15.04
CA ALA A 114 9.13 -0.38 -15.55
C ALA A 114 9.02 -1.05 -16.92
N ARG A 115 7.83 -1.52 -17.24
CA ARG A 115 7.44 -2.03 -18.55
C ARG A 115 6.68 -0.96 -19.32
N ASN A 116 6.69 -1.05 -20.63
CA ASN A 116 5.89 -0.17 -21.49
C ASN A 116 4.40 -0.25 -21.10
N GLY A 117 3.78 0.90 -20.94
CA GLY A 117 2.38 1.04 -20.54
C GLY A 117 2.12 1.07 -19.02
N GLU A 118 3.15 0.91 -18.19
CA GLU A 118 2.97 1.07 -16.73
C GLU A 118 2.97 2.54 -16.33
N ARG A 119 2.14 2.88 -15.34
CA ARG A 119 2.13 4.21 -14.71
C ARG A 119 3.26 4.26 -13.71
N VAL A 120 4.15 5.21 -13.88
CA VAL A 120 5.36 5.32 -13.07
C VAL A 120 5.46 6.65 -12.37
N VAL A 121 6.09 6.63 -11.22
CA VAL A 121 6.66 7.81 -10.59
C VAL A 121 8.12 7.86 -11.04
N ALA A 122 8.47 8.88 -11.82
CA ALA A 122 9.79 9.05 -12.40
C ALA A 122 10.42 10.37 -11.92
N LEU A 123 11.70 10.31 -11.59
CA LEU A 123 12.54 11.47 -11.35
C LEU A 123 13.29 11.79 -12.63
N ILE A 124 13.15 13.04 -13.10
CA ILE A 124 13.80 13.59 -14.29
C ILE A 124 14.83 14.61 -13.81
N GLY A 125 16.06 14.50 -14.29
CA GLY A 125 17.13 15.36 -13.80
C GLY A 125 17.39 15.18 -12.30
N GLU A 126 17.56 16.28 -11.58
CA GLU A 126 17.90 16.24 -10.15
C GLU A 126 16.68 16.35 -9.24
N ASP A 127 15.60 17.07 -9.65
CA ASP A 127 14.53 17.48 -8.74
C ASP A 127 13.10 17.28 -9.26
N GLU A 128 12.89 16.95 -10.54
CA GLU A 128 11.55 16.87 -11.11
C GLU A 128 10.96 15.47 -10.98
N VAL A 129 9.98 15.32 -10.08
CA VAL A 129 9.20 14.09 -9.93
C VAL A 129 7.89 14.21 -10.69
N THR A 130 7.56 13.21 -11.50
CA THR A 130 6.33 13.20 -12.30
C THR A 130 5.66 11.83 -12.32
N LEU A 131 4.33 11.83 -12.49
CA LEU A 131 3.52 10.64 -12.72
C LEU A 131 3.08 10.62 -14.18
N LYS A 132 3.51 9.59 -14.93
CA LYS A 132 3.23 9.40 -16.35
C LYS A 132 3.16 7.92 -16.71
N THR A 133 2.65 7.62 -17.90
CA THR A 133 2.76 6.28 -18.48
C THR A 133 4.12 6.15 -19.16
N TYR A 134 4.86 5.12 -18.80
CA TYR A 134 6.22 4.86 -19.27
C TYR A 134 6.23 4.12 -20.60
N PHE A 135 7.06 4.59 -21.53
CA PHE A 135 7.39 3.87 -22.76
C PHE A 135 8.87 4.00 -23.06
N LYS A 136 9.51 2.88 -23.35
CA LYS A 136 10.85 2.84 -23.90
C LYS A 136 10.73 2.72 -25.43
N GLU A 137 11.20 3.75 -26.12
CA GLU A 137 11.13 3.84 -27.58
C GLU A 137 12.24 3.01 -28.25
N PRO A 138 12.08 2.63 -29.54
CA PRO A 138 13.06 1.82 -30.27
C PRO A 138 14.45 2.46 -30.42
N ASP A 139 14.51 3.79 -30.40
CA ASP A 139 15.76 4.57 -30.46
C ASP A 139 16.47 4.68 -29.11
N GLY A 140 15.90 4.06 -28.06
CA GLY A 140 16.43 4.06 -26.71
C GLY A 140 15.99 5.25 -25.86
N MET A 141 15.24 6.21 -26.43
CA MET A 141 14.59 7.27 -25.65
C MET A 141 13.52 6.74 -24.72
N ILE A 142 13.26 7.46 -23.67
CA ILE A 142 12.15 7.22 -22.76
C ILE A 142 11.10 8.29 -23.00
N ARG A 143 9.87 7.85 -23.29
CA ARG A 143 8.71 8.71 -23.37
C ARG A 143 7.85 8.53 -22.12
N LEU A 144 7.66 9.61 -21.41
CA LEU A 144 6.76 9.71 -20.28
C LEU A 144 5.47 10.38 -20.78
N GLN A 145 4.46 9.56 -21.03
CA GLN A 145 3.22 9.94 -21.71
C GLN A 145 2.19 10.42 -20.69
N PRO A 146 1.67 11.65 -20.80
CA PRO A 146 0.48 12.07 -20.06
C PRO A 146 -0.78 11.38 -20.60
N ALA A 147 -1.77 11.23 -19.75
CA ALA A 147 -3.13 10.82 -20.10
C ALA A 147 -4.08 12.02 -20.05
N ASN A 148 -3.70 13.07 -20.73
CA ASN A 148 -4.47 14.29 -20.94
C ASN A 148 -3.89 15.00 -22.17
N PRO A 149 -4.71 15.28 -23.22
CA PRO A 149 -4.23 15.90 -24.47
C PRO A 149 -3.72 17.33 -24.30
N ASP A 150 -4.02 17.98 -23.18
CA ASP A 150 -3.55 19.34 -22.87
C ASP A 150 -2.07 19.36 -22.44
N PHE A 151 -1.45 18.18 -22.28
CA PHE A 151 -0.06 18.03 -21.84
C PHE A 151 0.76 17.28 -22.89
N GLU A 152 1.92 17.82 -23.22
CA GLU A 152 2.85 17.19 -24.13
C GLU A 152 3.63 16.04 -23.48
N PRO A 153 3.96 14.96 -24.23
CA PRO A 153 4.85 13.90 -23.74
C PRO A 153 6.26 14.44 -23.42
N ILE A 154 6.83 13.92 -22.35
CA ILE A 154 8.19 14.23 -21.96
C ILE A 154 9.11 13.17 -22.57
N LEU A 155 10.06 13.58 -23.40
CA LEU A 155 11.07 12.73 -24.02
C LEU A 155 12.42 12.96 -23.36
N VAL A 156 12.99 11.92 -22.74
CA VAL A 156 14.28 11.99 -22.07
C VAL A 156 15.16 10.80 -22.46
N ARG A 157 16.48 10.96 -22.34
CA ARG A 157 17.41 9.85 -22.54
C ARG A 157 17.47 8.91 -21.36
N GLU A 158 17.27 9.48 -20.16
CA GLU A 158 17.32 8.76 -18.90
C GLU A 158 16.37 9.38 -17.87
N CYS A 159 15.82 8.57 -17.02
CA CYS A 159 15.10 8.97 -15.81
C CYS A 159 15.26 7.87 -14.75
N VAL A 160 15.08 8.24 -13.49
CA VAL A 160 15.08 7.26 -12.39
C VAL A 160 13.63 6.89 -12.07
N ILE A 161 13.28 5.63 -12.29
CA ILE A 161 11.98 5.10 -11.86
C ILE A 161 12.02 4.93 -10.34
N GLN A 162 11.19 5.67 -9.62
CA GLN A 162 11.04 5.56 -8.17
C GLN A 162 10.06 4.45 -7.79
N GLY A 163 9.09 4.18 -8.65
CA GLY A 163 8.14 3.10 -8.47
C GLY A 163 7.06 3.07 -9.53
N VAL A 164 6.22 2.04 -9.45
CA VAL A 164 5.10 1.77 -10.34
C VAL A 164 3.80 1.86 -9.56
N VAL A 165 2.83 2.56 -10.12
CA VAL A 165 1.50 2.72 -9.51
C VAL A 165 0.76 1.40 -9.55
N ILE A 166 0.30 0.94 -8.41
CA ILE A 166 -0.48 -0.29 -8.23
C ILE A 166 -1.94 -0.03 -7.84
N GLY A 167 -2.25 1.19 -7.43
CA GLY A 167 -3.62 1.57 -7.06
C GLY A 167 -3.81 3.06 -6.89
N VAL A 168 -5.09 3.46 -6.88
CA VAL A 168 -5.52 4.85 -6.67
C VAL A 168 -6.57 4.86 -5.57
N MET A 169 -6.46 5.80 -4.66
CA MET A 169 -7.43 6.06 -3.60
C MET A 169 -7.92 7.51 -3.71
N ARG A 170 -9.22 7.70 -3.57
CA ARG A 170 -9.84 9.02 -3.60
C ARG A 170 -10.72 9.24 -2.38
N ARG A 171 -10.58 10.39 -1.78
CA ARG A 171 -11.47 10.86 -0.71
C ARG A 171 -12.48 11.85 -1.29
N TYR A 172 -13.76 11.64 -1.01
CA TYR A 172 -14.86 12.53 -1.35
C TYR A 172 -15.24 13.43 -0.19
#